data_38697d4b1b45ed553beb6fc77fa5d8e0
#
_entry.id   38697d4b1b45ed553beb6fc77fa5d8e0
#
_cell.length_a   1.000
_cell.length_b   1.000
_cell.length_c   1.000
_cell.angle_alpha   90.00
_cell.angle_beta   90.00
_cell.angle_gamma   90.00
#
_symmetry.space_group_name_H-M   'P 1'
#
loop_
_entity.id
_entity.type
_entity.pdbx_description
1 polymer ?
#
loop_
_entity_poly.entity_id
_entity_poly.type
_entity_poly.pdbx_seq_one_letter_code
_entity_poly.pdbx_strand_id
1 'polypeptide(L)'
;MADIKYKRVLLKLSGEALAGEKGFGIDPETVKKVAEELKEVYALGAEIAIVCGGGNIWRGVTGEKIGMERAQADYMGMLATIMNGLALQDTLEALGVPT
;
A
#
# COMPACT_ATOMS: atom_id res chain seq x y z
N MET A 1 13.70 8.35 25.27
CA MET A 1 12.66 7.69 24.45
C MET A 1 11.60 8.71 24.08
N ALA A 2 11.28 8.81 22.81
CA ALA A 2 10.27 9.77 22.36
C ALA A 2 8.87 9.28 22.75
N ASP A 3 8.06 10.17 23.32
CA ASP A 3 6.65 9.88 23.57
C ASP A 3 5.86 10.02 22.28
N ILE A 4 5.07 9.01 21.96
CA ILE A 4 4.20 9.07 20.78
C ILE A 4 2.83 9.60 21.21
N LYS A 5 2.28 10.48 20.38
CA LYS A 5 0.98 11.09 20.66
C LYS A 5 -0.17 10.08 20.48
N TYR A 6 -0.07 9.22 19.46
CA TYR A 6 -1.08 8.21 19.17
C TYR A 6 -0.45 6.82 19.22
N LYS A 7 -1.03 5.94 20.02
CA LYS A 7 -0.53 4.57 20.19
C LYS A 7 -1.04 3.62 19.12
N ARG A 8 -2.15 3.96 18.49
CA ARG A 8 -2.77 3.13 17.44
C ARG A 8 -3.23 4.06 16.32
N VAL A 9 -2.76 3.78 15.11
CA VAL A 9 -3.04 4.63 13.95
C VAL A 9 -3.52 3.79 12.78
N LEU A 10 -4.40 4.37 11.98
CA LEU A 10 -4.79 3.80 10.70
C LEU A 10 -4.18 4.69 9.61
N LEU A 11 -3.30 4.12 8.82
CA LEU A 11 -2.65 4.83 7.73
C LEU A 11 -3.30 4.45 6.41
N LYS A 12 -3.69 5.45 5.63
CA LYS A 12 -4.24 5.23 4.31
C LYS A 12 -3.17 5.60 3.28
N LEU A 13 -2.76 4.60 2.47
CA LEU A 13 -1.79 4.79 1.40
C LEU A 13 -2.48 4.69 0.05
N SER A 14 -2.26 5.66 -0.84
CA SER A 14 -2.72 5.51 -2.20
C SER A 14 -1.83 4.49 -2.92
N GLY A 15 -2.39 3.80 -3.92
CA GLY A 15 -1.59 2.86 -4.70
C GLY A 15 -0.42 3.53 -5.40
N GLU A 16 -0.60 4.78 -5.82
CA GLU A 16 0.46 5.55 -6.47
C GLU A 16 1.68 5.76 -5.57
N ALA A 17 1.50 5.73 -4.25
CA ALA A 17 2.62 5.85 -3.31
C ALA A 17 3.61 4.70 -3.43
N LEU A 18 3.21 3.57 -4.03
CA LEU A 18 4.08 2.40 -4.23
C LEU A 18 4.64 2.30 -5.66
N ALA A 19 4.24 3.22 -6.52
CA ALA A 19 4.62 3.17 -7.95
C ALA A 19 5.95 3.85 -8.27
N GLY A 20 6.41 4.74 -7.41
CA GLY A 20 7.62 5.50 -7.68
C GLY A 20 7.45 6.50 -8.82
N GLU A 21 8.55 6.85 -9.45
CA GLU A 21 8.55 7.86 -10.52
C GLU A 21 7.82 7.41 -11.78
N LYS A 22 7.73 6.10 -12.02
CA LYS A 22 7.05 5.58 -13.20
C LYS A 22 5.54 5.84 -13.19
N GLY A 23 4.97 6.02 -12.01
CA GLY A 23 3.56 6.32 -11.85
C GLY A 23 2.62 5.13 -12.02
N PHE A 24 3.13 3.94 -12.32
CA PHE A 24 2.31 2.73 -12.39
C PHE A 24 3.09 1.51 -11.92
N GLY A 25 2.34 0.47 -11.56
CA GLY A 25 2.93 -0.78 -11.06
C GLY A 25 3.45 -0.64 -9.65
N ILE A 26 4.27 -1.59 -9.25
CA ILE A 26 4.91 -1.62 -7.93
C ILE A 26 6.42 -1.45 -8.13
N ASP A 27 6.96 -0.40 -7.53
CA ASP A 27 8.39 -0.12 -7.58
C ASP A 27 9.04 -0.65 -6.29
N PRO A 28 9.90 -1.70 -6.39
CA PRO A 28 10.49 -2.31 -5.18
C PRO A 28 11.26 -1.33 -4.30
N GLU A 29 11.99 -0.41 -4.90
CA GLU A 29 12.75 0.60 -4.14
C GLU A 29 11.84 1.51 -3.35
N THR A 30 10.72 1.93 -3.96
CA THR A 30 9.74 2.79 -3.32
C THR A 30 9.04 2.05 -2.18
N VAL A 31 8.65 0.78 -2.40
CA VAL A 31 8.02 -0.03 -1.36
C VAL A 31 8.96 -0.19 -0.17
N LYS A 32 10.25 -0.40 -0.45
CA LYS A 32 11.25 -0.53 0.61
C LYS A 32 11.35 0.75 1.44
N LYS A 33 11.36 1.92 0.79
CA LYS A 33 11.40 3.20 1.50
C LYS A 33 10.18 3.39 2.39
N VAL A 34 9.00 3.09 1.88
CA VAL A 34 7.77 3.16 2.66
C VAL A 34 7.85 2.22 3.86
N ALA A 35 8.31 0.99 3.64
CA ALA A 35 8.43 -0.01 4.71
C ALA A 35 9.45 0.43 5.77
N GLU A 36 10.56 1.05 5.37
CA GLU A 36 11.56 1.55 6.31
C GLU A 36 10.98 2.65 7.20
N GLU A 37 10.18 3.56 6.63
CA GLU A 37 9.50 4.60 7.40
C GLU A 37 8.49 4.01 8.38
N LEU A 38 7.74 3.01 7.95
CA LEU A 38 6.78 2.32 8.81
C LEU A 38 7.49 1.59 9.94
N LYS A 39 8.64 0.98 9.65
CA LYS A 39 9.44 0.32 10.67
C LYS A 39 9.88 1.30 11.76
N GLU A 40 10.28 2.51 11.39
CA GLU A 40 10.67 3.53 12.36
C GLU A 40 9.51 3.88 13.29
N VAL A 41 8.30 4.05 12.75
CA VAL A 41 7.11 4.35 13.55
C VAL A 41 6.76 3.15 14.45
N TYR A 42 6.83 1.95 13.90
CA TYR A 42 6.58 0.74 14.67
C TYR A 42 7.55 0.61 15.85
N ALA A 43 8.83 0.95 15.64
CA ALA A 43 9.85 0.89 16.67
C ALA A 43 9.59 1.86 17.83
N LEU A 44 8.80 2.92 17.58
CA LEU A 44 8.38 3.86 18.63
C LEU A 44 7.28 3.29 19.52
N GLY A 45 6.75 2.11 19.19
CA GLY A 45 5.70 1.45 19.96
C GLY A 45 4.28 1.65 19.43
N ALA A 46 4.13 2.24 18.25
CA ALA A 46 2.80 2.43 17.65
C ALA A 46 2.27 1.14 17.05
N GLU A 47 0.97 0.88 17.22
CA GLU A 47 0.26 -0.14 16.48
C GLU A 47 -0.24 0.50 15.18
N ILE A 48 0.04 -0.13 14.05
CA ILE A 48 -0.25 0.46 12.75
C ILE A 48 -1.15 -0.47 11.94
N ALA A 49 -2.30 0.04 11.48
CA ALA A 49 -3.11 -0.62 10.49
C ALA A 49 -2.98 0.18 9.19
N ILE A 50 -2.92 -0.51 8.06
CA ILE A 50 -2.70 0.14 6.77
C ILE A 50 -3.79 -0.27 5.79
N VAL A 51 -4.34 0.72 5.08
CA VAL A 51 -5.26 0.51 3.99
C VAL A 51 -4.59 1.02 2.72
N CYS A 52 -4.45 0.16 1.71
CA CYS A 52 -3.82 0.52 0.44
C CYS A 52 -4.84 0.62 -0.69
N GLY A 53 -4.70 1.62 -1.53
CA GLY A 53 -5.41 1.66 -2.80
C GLY A 53 -4.73 0.81 -3.86
N GLY A 54 -5.33 0.70 -5.04
CA GLY A 54 -4.82 -0.10 -6.14
C GLY A 54 -4.63 0.66 -7.45
N GLY A 55 -4.74 1.98 -7.43
CA GLY A 55 -4.72 2.81 -8.63
C GLY A 55 -3.41 2.81 -9.42
N ASN A 56 -2.34 2.31 -8.82
CA ASN A 56 -1.06 2.14 -9.52
C ASN A 56 -1.07 0.94 -10.48
N ILE A 57 -2.01 0.02 -10.29
CA ILE A 57 -2.12 -1.20 -11.10
C ILE A 57 -3.33 -1.11 -12.01
N TRP A 58 -4.48 -0.72 -11.47
CA TRP A 58 -5.73 -0.76 -12.22
C TRP A 58 -6.75 0.24 -11.66
N ARG A 59 -7.54 0.83 -12.56
CA ARG A 59 -8.68 1.67 -12.21
C ARG A 59 -9.91 1.19 -12.96
N GLY A 60 -11.03 1.02 -12.22
CA GLY A 60 -12.31 0.58 -12.81
C GLY A 60 -12.80 1.48 -13.91
N VAL A 61 -12.58 2.80 -13.79
CA VAL A 61 -12.93 3.77 -14.83
C VAL A 61 -12.25 3.45 -16.16
N THR A 62 -10.98 3.03 -16.11
CA THR A 62 -10.24 2.66 -17.32
C THR A 62 -10.86 1.42 -17.97
N GLY A 63 -11.23 0.43 -17.17
CA GLY A 63 -11.90 -0.78 -17.67
C GLY A 63 -13.23 -0.45 -18.33
N GLU A 64 -14.02 0.42 -17.71
CA GLU A 64 -15.30 0.85 -18.26
C GLU A 64 -15.13 1.52 -19.62
N LYS A 65 -14.11 2.36 -19.77
CA LYS A 65 -13.83 3.05 -21.03
C LYS A 65 -13.47 2.11 -22.17
N ILE A 66 -12.93 0.94 -21.88
CA ILE A 66 -12.58 -0.06 -22.90
C ILE A 66 -13.65 -1.13 -23.08
N GLY A 67 -14.83 -0.92 -22.52
CA GLY A 67 -15.98 -1.79 -22.74
C GLY A 67 -16.23 -2.86 -21.68
N MET A 68 -15.48 -2.85 -20.58
CA MET A 68 -15.74 -3.78 -19.47
C MET A 68 -16.94 -3.34 -18.67
N GLU A 69 -17.64 -4.29 -18.07
CA GLU A 69 -18.62 -3.97 -17.04
C GLU A 69 -17.92 -3.32 -15.87
N ARG A 70 -18.48 -2.24 -15.34
CA ARG A 70 -17.87 -1.49 -14.24
C ARG A 70 -17.65 -2.37 -13.01
N ALA A 71 -18.62 -3.25 -12.69
CA ALA A 71 -18.49 -4.13 -11.53
C ALA A 71 -17.28 -5.06 -11.65
N GLN A 72 -17.04 -5.62 -12.85
CA GLN A 72 -15.89 -6.48 -13.08
C GLN A 72 -14.58 -5.71 -13.00
N ALA A 73 -14.56 -4.51 -13.57
CA ALA A 73 -13.39 -3.64 -13.53
C ALA A 73 -13.07 -3.25 -12.08
N ASP A 74 -14.08 -3.00 -11.26
CA ASP A 74 -13.90 -2.67 -9.85
C ASP A 74 -13.36 -3.87 -9.05
N TYR A 75 -13.78 -5.09 -9.39
CA TYR A 75 -13.21 -6.29 -8.77
C TYR A 75 -11.71 -6.40 -9.06
N MET A 76 -11.29 -6.07 -10.26
CA MET A 76 -9.87 -6.03 -10.61
C MET A 76 -9.12 -5.03 -9.73
N GLY A 77 -9.73 -3.87 -9.48
CA GLY A 77 -9.17 -2.86 -8.58
C GLY A 77 -9.01 -3.38 -7.15
N MET A 78 -10.00 -4.15 -6.67
CA MET A 78 -9.91 -4.77 -5.34
C MET A 78 -8.75 -5.76 -5.26
N LEU A 79 -8.56 -6.58 -6.29
CA LEU A 79 -7.42 -7.50 -6.35
C LEU A 79 -6.09 -6.74 -6.41
N ALA A 80 -6.08 -5.61 -7.09
CA ALA A 80 -4.90 -4.75 -7.14
C ALA A 80 -4.50 -4.25 -5.74
N THR A 81 -5.48 -3.91 -4.89
CA THR A 81 -5.20 -3.49 -3.51
C THR A 81 -4.56 -4.63 -2.72
N ILE A 82 -5.00 -5.87 -2.95
CA ILE A 82 -4.43 -7.05 -2.29
C ILE A 82 -2.98 -7.24 -2.72
N MET A 83 -2.69 -7.07 -4.01
CA MET A 83 -1.31 -7.16 -4.51
C MET A 83 -0.40 -6.16 -3.80
N ASN A 84 -0.84 -4.92 -3.67
CA ASN A 84 -0.08 -3.89 -2.97
C ASN A 84 0.12 -4.25 -1.50
N GLY A 85 -0.93 -4.76 -0.86
CA GLY A 85 -0.85 -5.20 0.54
C GLY A 85 0.17 -6.30 0.73
N LEU A 86 0.19 -7.30 -0.15
CA LEU A 86 1.14 -8.40 -0.09
C LEU A 86 2.58 -7.91 -0.30
N ALA A 87 2.79 -7.00 -1.25
CA ALA A 87 4.12 -6.45 -1.50
C ALA A 87 4.65 -5.72 -0.26
N LEU A 88 3.80 -4.93 0.37
CA LEU A 88 4.18 -4.18 1.56
C LEU A 88 4.41 -5.13 2.75
N GLN A 89 3.54 -6.12 2.94
CA GLN A 89 3.66 -7.12 4.00
C GLN A 89 4.99 -7.86 3.89
N ASP A 90 5.30 -8.38 2.72
CA ASP A 90 6.53 -9.13 2.51
C ASP A 90 7.76 -8.27 2.81
N THR A 91 7.74 -7.03 2.34
CA THR A 91 8.86 -6.10 2.57
C THR A 91 9.03 -5.77 4.05
N LEU A 92 7.92 -5.51 4.76
CA LEU A 92 7.95 -5.24 6.19
C LEU A 92 8.49 -6.44 6.97
N GLU A 93 8.01 -7.64 6.64
CA GLU A 93 8.48 -8.84 7.33
C GLU A 93 9.96 -9.08 7.08
N ALA A 94 10.44 -8.81 5.88
CA ALA A 94 11.87 -8.89 5.57
C ALA A 94 12.71 -7.91 6.40
N LEU A 95 12.11 -6.80 6.81
CA LEU A 95 12.76 -5.82 7.68
C LEU A 95 12.59 -6.14 9.19
N GLY A 96 11.95 -7.24 9.51
CA GLY A 96 11.76 -7.67 10.89
C GLY A 96 10.51 -7.11 11.57
N VAL A 97 9.57 -6.56 10.80
CA VAL A 97 8.31 -6.04 11.33
C VAL A 97 7.22 -7.09 11.12
N PRO A 98 6.68 -7.70 12.17
CA PRO A 98 5.59 -8.68 12.03
C PRO A 98 4.36 -8.02 11.42
N THR A 99 3.76 -8.68 10.42
CA THR A 99 2.64 -8.09 9.69
C THR A 99 1.59 -9.14 9.34
#